data_d82fde26ec01e82a198f457ebd8d2964
#
_entry.id   d82fde26ec01e82a198f457ebd8d2964
#
_cell.length_a   1.000
_cell.length_b   1.000
_cell.length_c   1.000
_cell.angle_alpha   90.00
_cell.angle_beta   90.00
_cell.angle_gamma   90.00
#
_symmetry.space_group_name_H-M   'P 1'
#
loop_
_entity.id
_entity.type
_entity.pdbx_description
1 polymer ?
#
loop_
_entity_poly.entity_id
_entity_poly.type
_entity_poly.pdbx_seq_one_letter_code
_entity_poly.pdbx_strand_id
1 'polypeptide(L)'
;MPRVESLDLFVNTVQQKMQVASPQQSTIFEGDPLLLWRLKPNLGHVYWDFTNVSTNAQSIRADYPIGRKPAGTFRIVCLGDSVTFGYRVPPVWPEKPNDFNPEWQPYPMLLETELRKANPNRSIEVFPMAVPGYTSHQGLAWLRRDIGYLQPDMVIASFGWNDASLSDAPDRELIDTRWTSVTGRWLIDHSQAIAHVTRWMRSRKAATPVVHTPAPRVSQKEYVDNFNAIVRVAKDHGAAVIVIGAPYRDSVTNPAEAQLMTQYRAWLKSEMAKNQTPYLEILELTEAAGSVNQGFFGELIHPNHMGHRLMASELLELMSQRHLVGDLRVPEFVP
;
A
#
# COMPACT_ATOMS: atom_id res chain seq x y z
N MET A 1 16.94 11.06 -23.03
CA MET A 1 17.42 9.92 -22.22
C MET A 1 17.73 10.29 -20.76
N PRO A 2 16.92 11.00 -20.00
CA PRO A 2 17.23 11.19 -18.58
C PRO A 2 16.14 10.70 -17.61
N ARG A 3 15.28 9.76 -18.00
CA ARG A 3 14.18 9.28 -17.13
C ARG A 3 14.10 7.79 -16.90
N VAL A 4 14.95 7.03 -17.46
CA VAL A 4 15.43 5.78 -16.87
C VAL A 4 16.12 6.10 -15.54
N GLU A 5 16.78 7.26 -15.46
CA GLU A 5 17.49 7.74 -14.26
C GLU A 5 16.60 8.01 -13.03
N SER A 6 15.33 8.39 -13.14
CA SER A 6 14.52 8.65 -11.94
C SER A 6 13.97 7.37 -11.31
N LEU A 7 13.64 6.36 -12.10
CA LEU A 7 13.32 5.01 -11.60
C LEU A 7 14.60 4.32 -11.14
N ASP A 8 15.67 4.43 -11.94
CA ASP A 8 16.99 3.93 -11.57
C ASP A 8 17.58 4.73 -10.41
N LEU A 9 17.29 6.03 -10.26
CA LEU A 9 17.73 6.83 -9.12
C LEU A 9 16.91 6.49 -7.87
N PHE A 10 15.61 6.25 -7.96
CA PHE A 10 14.80 5.77 -6.82
C PHE A 10 15.18 4.34 -6.45
N VAL A 11 15.26 3.43 -7.42
CA VAL A 11 15.75 2.06 -7.23
C VAL A 11 17.19 2.08 -6.75
N ASN A 12 18.08 2.92 -7.29
CA ASN A 12 19.46 3.07 -6.85
C ASN A 12 19.57 3.84 -5.52
N THR A 13 18.71 4.79 -5.19
CA THR A 13 18.71 5.47 -3.88
C THR A 13 18.15 4.54 -2.81
N VAL A 14 17.12 3.76 -3.10
CA VAL A 14 16.64 2.67 -2.25
C VAL A 14 17.72 1.58 -2.16
N GLN A 15 18.36 1.19 -3.26
CA GLN A 15 19.48 0.25 -3.28
C GLN A 15 20.75 0.80 -2.63
N GLN A 16 21.13 2.08 -2.78
CA GLN A 16 22.29 2.68 -2.13
C GLN A 16 22.11 2.86 -0.63
N LYS A 17 20.93 3.21 -0.16
CA LYS A 17 20.61 3.15 1.28
C LYS A 17 20.59 1.72 1.82
N MET A 18 20.42 0.73 0.94
CA MET A 18 20.42 -0.71 1.24
C MET A 18 21.76 -1.41 1.01
N GLN A 19 22.76 -0.73 0.48
CA GLN A 19 24.08 -1.34 0.13
C GLN A 19 24.94 -1.83 1.32
N VAL A 20 24.36 -1.88 2.52
CA VAL A 20 24.97 -2.61 3.66
C VAL A 20 24.59 -4.09 3.66
N ALA A 21 23.73 -4.55 2.75
CA ALA A 21 23.23 -5.92 2.73
C ALA A 21 23.66 -6.66 1.45
N SER A 22 24.29 -7.75 1.64
CA SER A 22 24.72 -8.87 0.81
C SER A 22 24.49 -8.84 -0.73
N PRO A 23 25.44 -9.38 -1.54
CA PRO A 23 25.42 -9.32 -3.01
C PRO A 23 24.34 -10.13 -3.72
N GLN A 24 23.31 -10.61 -3.03
CA GLN A 24 22.29 -11.52 -3.56
C GLN A 24 20.85 -10.96 -3.57
N GLN A 25 20.64 -9.66 -3.33
CA GLN A 25 19.29 -9.08 -3.40
C GLN A 25 18.81 -8.95 -4.85
N SER A 26 17.90 -9.82 -5.25
CA SER A 26 17.18 -9.65 -6.51
C SER A 26 16.14 -8.53 -6.36
N THR A 27 16.02 -7.65 -7.34
CA THR A 27 14.90 -6.70 -7.36
C THR A 27 13.58 -7.44 -7.53
N ILE A 28 12.61 -7.14 -6.67
CA ILE A 28 11.24 -7.65 -6.76
C ILE A 28 10.34 -6.78 -7.64
N PHE A 29 10.88 -5.71 -8.21
CA PHE A 29 10.13 -4.72 -8.97
C PHE A 29 10.40 -4.82 -10.47
N GLU A 30 9.40 -4.42 -11.25
CA GLU A 30 9.51 -4.17 -12.69
C GLU A 30 8.77 -2.87 -13.06
N GLY A 31 9.08 -2.30 -14.23
CA GLY A 31 8.41 -1.10 -14.70
C GLY A 31 6.94 -1.34 -15.03
N ASP A 32 6.06 -0.42 -14.63
CA ASP A 32 4.65 -0.39 -15.01
C ASP A 32 4.35 0.91 -15.75
N PRO A 33 3.72 0.87 -16.93
CA PRO A 33 3.49 2.07 -17.74
C PRO A 33 2.46 3.02 -17.15
N LEU A 34 1.60 2.56 -16.23
CA LEU A 34 0.57 3.38 -15.57
C LEU A 34 0.99 3.79 -14.16
N LEU A 35 1.66 2.89 -13.43
CA LEU A 35 1.97 3.06 -12.00
C LEU A 35 3.46 3.34 -11.75
N LEU A 36 4.27 3.51 -12.80
CA LEU A 36 5.73 3.67 -12.83
C LEU A 36 6.46 2.35 -12.55
N TRP A 37 6.13 1.63 -11.49
CA TRP A 37 6.65 0.30 -11.16
C TRP A 37 5.55 -0.55 -10.52
N ARG A 38 5.76 -1.87 -10.49
CA ARG A 38 4.94 -2.85 -9.77
C ARG A 38 5.82 -3.99 -9.25
N LEU A 39 5.26 -4.86 -8.45
CA LEU A 39 5.93 -6.12 -8.13
C LEU A 39 6.02 -6.99 -9.38
N LYS A 40 7.07 -7.78 -9.50
CA LYS A 40 7.15 -8.83 -10.53
C LYS A 40 6.10 -9.91 -10.25
N PRO A 41 5.43 -10.44 -11.26
CA PRO A 41 4.49 -11.55 -11.08
C PRO A 41 5.24 -12.87 -10.83
N ASN A 42 4.56 -13.82 -10.18
CA ASN A 42 5.01 -15.18 -9.97
C ASN A 42 6.37 -15.31 -9.26
N LEU A 43 6.66 -14.40 -8.32
CA LEU A 43 7.82 -14.56 -7.45
C LEU A 43 7.57 -15.70 -6.46
N GLY A 44 8.50 -16.64 -6.36
CA GLY A 44 8.47 -17.75 -5.43
C GLY A 44 9.55 -17.59 -4.35
N HIS A 45 9.20 -17.11 -3.17
CA HIS A 45 10.09 -16.97 -2.00
C HIS A 45 11.40 -16.23 -2.30
N VAL A 46 11.30 -15.10 -3.01
CA VAL A 46 12.46 -14.27 -3.32
C VAL A 46 12.84 -13.47 -2.09
N TYR A 47 14.11 -13.59 -1.67
CA TYR A 47 14.64 -12.78 -0.60
C TYR A 47 14.79 -11.32 -1.05
N TRP A 48 14.15 -10.42 -0.31
CA TRP A 48 14.25 -9.00 -0.53
C TRP A 48 14.17 -8.26 0.80
N ASP A 49 15.18 -7.46 1.08
CA ASP A 49 15.25 -6.59 2.25
C ASP A 49 14.74 -7.22 3.55
N PHE A 50 15.41 -8.29 3.97
CA PHE A 50 15.13 -9.04 5.18
C PHE A 50 13.77 -9.73 5.24
N THR A 51 13.13 -9.99 4.11
CA THR A 51 11.92 -10.82 4.05
C THR A 51 11.87 -11.68 2.80
N ASN A 52 11.08 -12.73 2.83
CA ASN A 52 10.74 -13.50 1.64
C ASN A 52 9.46 -12.94 1.02
N VAL A 53 9.52 -12.70 -0.28
CA VAL A 53 8.41 -12.19 -1.06
C VAL A 53 7.96 -13.22 -2.07
N SER A 54 6.70 -13.61 -1.99
CA SER A 54 6.00 -14.36 -3.03
C SER A 54 4.92 -13.46 -3.63
N THR A 55 4.71 -13.57 -4.94
CA THR A 55 3.64 -12.85 -5.63
C THR A 55 2.91 -13.78 -6.57
N ASN A 56 1.63 -13.55 -6.75
CA ASN A 56 0.82 -14.25 -7.74
C ASN A 56 1.01 -13.70 -9.17
N ALA A 57 0.29 -14.27 -10.12
CA ALA A 57 0.32 -13.83 -11.52
C ALA A 57 -0.18 -12.39 -11.73
N GLN A 58 -0.91 -11.83 -10.78
CA GLN A 58 -1.41 -10.45 -10.81
C GLN A 58 -0.46 -9.45 -10.14
N SER A 59 0.77 -9.87 -9.79
CA SER A 59 1.76 -9.00 -9.12
C SER A 59 1.31 -8.53 -7.72
N ILE A 60 0.51 -9.34 -7.04
CA ILE A 60 0.02 -9.10 -5.68
C ILE A 60 0.71 -10.08 -4.73
N ARG A 61 1.10 -9.61 -3.55
CA ARG A 61 1.67 -10.46 -2.49
C ARG A 61 0.58 -11.35 -1.89
N ALA A 62 0.29 -12.46 -2.56
CA ALA A 62 -0.70 -13.45 -2.17
C ALA A 62 -0.30 -14.83 -2.72
N ASP A 63 -0.69 -15.89 -2.01
CA ASP A 63 -0.37 -17.28 -2.36
C ASP A 63 -1.37 -17.90 -3.34
N TYR A 64 -2.41 -17.17 -3.71
CA TYR A 64 -3.44 -17.63 -4.62
C TYR A 64 -3.70 -16.62 -5.74
N PRO A 65 -4.21 -17.06 -6.90
CA PRO A 65 -4.52 -16.17 -8.00
C PRO A 65 -5.75 -15.32 -7.66
N ILE A 66 -5.63 -14.01 -7.90
CA ILE A 66 -6.72 -13.05 -7.68
C ILE A 66 -7.35 -12.74 -9.03
N GLY A 67 -8.48 -13.35 -9.27
CA GLY A 67 -9.28 -13.16 -10.46
C GLY A 67 -10.55 -12.32 -10.21
N ARG A 68 -11.49 -12.43 -11.15
CA ARG A 68 -12.84 -11.90 -10.94
C ARG A 68 -13.44 -12.53 -9.68
N LYS A 69 -14.14 -11.72 -8.86
CA LYS A 69 -14.69 -12.20 -7.59
C LYS A 69 -15.66 -13.38 -7.81
N PRO A 70 -15.43 -14.54 -7.17
CA PRO A 70 -16.38 -15.63 -7.20
C PRO A 70 -17.69 -15.26 -6.52
N ALA A 71 -18.81 -15.85 -6.99
CA ALA A 71 -20.11 -15.66 -6.34
C ALA A 71 -20.06 -16.13 -4.88
N GLY A 72 -20.67 -15.35 -3.97
CA GLY A 72 -20.71 -15.66 -2.54
C GLY A 72 -19.42 -15.39 -1.77
N THR A 73 -18.37 -14.88 -2.42
CA THR A 73 -17.13 -14.45 -1.77
C THR A 73 -17.27 -13.05 -1.20
N PHE A 74 -16.83 -12.86 0.04
CA PHE A 74 -16.60 -11.54 0.62
C PHE A 74 -15.15 -11.13 0.41
N ARG A 75 -14.93 -10.01 -0.27
CA ARG A 75 -13.60 -9.58 -0.68
C ARG A 75 -13.22 -8.25 -0.08
N ILE A 76 -12.08 -8.22 0.61
CA ILE A 76 -11.44 -7.00 1.15
C ILE A 76 -10.17 -6.72 0.35
N VAL A 77 -10.04 -5.51 -0.16
CA VAL A 77 -8.82 -5.00 -0.78
C VAL A 77 -8.14 -4.05 0.18
N CYS A 78 -6.91 -4.39 0.61
CA CYS A 78 -6.07 -3.50 1.39
C CYS A 78 -5.15 -2.72 0.44
N LEU A 79 -5.50 -1.47 0.18
CA LEU A 79 -4.80 -0.58 -0.75
C LEU A 79 -3.75 0.24 0.00
N GLY A 80 -2.47 0.17 -0.42
CA GLY A 80 -1.44 0.86 0.32
C GLY A 80 -0.03 0.80 -0.23
N ASP A 81 0.89 1.17 0.62
CA ASP A 81 2.32 1.22 0.38
C ASP A 81 3.09 0.08 1.08
N SER A 82 4.33 0.35 1.51
CA SER A 82 5.16 -0.62 2.23
C SER A 82 4.56 -1.10 3.55
N VAL A 83 3.76 -0.28 4.24
CA VAL A 83 3.08 -0.69 5.47
C VAL A 83 2.04 -1.77 5.16
N THR A 84 1.18 -1.54 4.19
CA THR A 84 0.15 -2.51 3.79
C THR A 84 0.75 -3.75 3.12
N PHE A 85 1.86 -3.58 2.38
CA PHE A 85 2.63 -4.68 1.84
C PHE A 85 3.19 -5.59 2.95
N GLY A 86 3.48 -5.05 4.14
CA GLY A 86 4.14 -5.76 5.23
C GLY A 86 5.66 -5.81 5.03
N TYR A 87 6.28 -4.64 4.92
CA TYR A 87 7.72 -4.49 4.81
C TYR A 87 8.43 -5.15 6.00
N ARG A 88 9.36 -6.07 5.71
CA ARG A 88 10.08 -6.87 6.72
C ARG A 88 9.19 -7.71 7.66
N VAL A 89 7.99 -8.08 7.21
CA VAL A 89 7.11 -8.98 7.96
C VAL A 89 6.67 -10.15 7.08
N PRO A 90 6.99 -11.40 7.46
CA PRO A 90 7.89 -11.77 8.56
C PRO A 90 9.36 -11.40 8.23
N PRO A 91 10.16 -11.01 9.24
CA PRO A 91 11.58 -10.75 9.02
C PRO A 91 12.33 -12.07 8.81
N VAL A 92 13.23 -12.09 7.84
CA VAL A 92 14.14 -13.20 7.60
C VAL A 92 15.57 -12.69 7.71
N TRP A 93 16.27 -13.14 8.74
CA TRP A 93 17.67 -12.82 8.93
C TRP A 93 18.51 -13.98 8.39
N PRO A 94 19.30 -13.81 7.32
CA PRO A 94 20.11 -14.89 6.77
C PRO A 94 21.06 -15.53 7.78
N GLU A 95 21.50 -14.74 8.77
CA GLU A 95 22.45 -15.13 9.79
C GLU A 95 21.79 -15.66 11.09
N LYS A 96 20.49 -15.50 11.21
CA LYS A 96 19.71 -15.89 12.38
C LYS A 96 18.39 -16.58 11.99
N PRO A 97 18.46 -17.78 11.41
CA PRO A 97 17.25 -18.49 10.95
C PRO A 97 16.28 -18.83 12.10
N ASN A 98 16.72 -18.79 13.35
CA ASN A 98 15.88 -19.07 14.52
C ASN A 98 15.00 -17.87 14.94
N ASP A 99 15.25 -16.67 14.44
CA ASP A 99 14.42 -15.49 14.71
C ASP A 99 13.25 -15.38 13.72
N PHE A 100 13.14 -16.32 12.78
CA PHE A 100 12.06 -16.37 11.83
C PHE A 100 10.87 -17.14 12.41
N ASN A 101 9.75 -16.44 12.56
CA ASN A 101 8.46 -17.07 12.81
C ASN A 101 7.58 -16.92 11.57
N PRO A 102 7.29 -17.99 10.83
CA PRO A 102 6.46 -17.96 9.63
C PRO A 102 5.00 -17.55 9.91
N GLU A 103 4.56 -17.59 11.17
CA GLU A 103 3.24 -17.14 11.59
C GLU A 103 3.13 -15.61 11.64
N TRP A 104 4.25 -14.90 11.63
CA TRP A 104 4.24 -13.45 11.58
C TRP A 104 3.79 -12.96 10.21
N GLN A 105 2.64 -12.36 10.17
CA GLN A 105 1.98 -11.92 8.94
C GLN A 105 1.66 -10.43 9.00
N PRO A 106 1.68 -9.73 7.84
CA PRO A 106 1.14 -8.37 7.76
C PRO A 106 -0.37 -8.36 7.98
N TYR A 107 -0.89 -7.22 8.43
CA TYR A 107 -2.30 -7.08 8.82
C TYR A 107 -3.32 -7.57 7.77
N PRO A 108 -3.12 -7.44 6.44
CA PRO A 108 -4.09 -7.97 5.49
C PRO A 108 -4.25 -9.49 5.57
N MET A 109 -3.13 -10.20 5.76
CA MET A 109 -3.13 -11.67 5.88
C MET A 109 -3.68 -12.12 7.25
N LEU A 110 -3.43 -11.35 8.31
CA LEU A 110 -4.04 -11.59 9.63
C LEU A 110 -5.55 -11.43 9.57
N LEU A 111 -6.05 -10.37 8.91
CA LEU A 111 -7.49 -10.18 8.71
C LEU A 111 -8.12 -11.37 7.97
N GLU A 112 -7.47 -11.83 6.90
CA GLU A 112 -7.96 -13.00 6.15
C GLU A 112 -8.05 -14.24 7.04
N THR A 113 -6.98 -14.51 7.77
CA THR A 113 -6.87 -15.66 8.65
C THR A 113 -7.95 -15.63 9.73
N GLU A 114 -8.12 -14.52 10.42
CA GLU A 114 -9.07 -14.42 11.53
C GLU A 114 -10.53 -14.40 11.05
N LEU A 115 -10.82 -13.70 9.96
CA LEU A 115 -12.16 -13.71 9.39
C LEU A 115 -12.55 -15.10 8.87
N ARG A 116 -11.64 -15.83 8.22
CA ARG A 116 -11.89 -17.22 7.77
C ARG A 116 -12.10 -18.18 8.93
N LYS A 117 -11.31 -18.08 9.99
CA LYS A 117 -11.50 -18.90 11.22
C LYS A 117 -12.90 -18.67 11.82
N ALA A 118 -13.35 -17.43 11.90
CA ALA A 118 -14.65 -17.08 12.46
C ALA A 118 -15.83 -17.48 11.55
N ASN A 119 -15.58 -17.68 10.24
CA ASN A 119 -16.60 -17.95 9.22
C ASN A 119 -16.22 -19.14 8.33
N PRO A 120 -16.09 -20.38 8.87
CA PRO A 120 -15.53 -21.52 8.15
C PRO A 120 -16.35 -21.93 6.91
N ASN A 121 -17.62 -21.54 6.83
CA ASN A 121 -18.53 -21.86 5.72
C ASN A 121 -18.66 -20.72 4.70
N ARG A 122 -17.84 -19.69 4.79
CA ARG A 122 -17.88 -18.52 3.90
C ARG A 122 -16.57 -18.41 3.12
N SER A 123 -16.68 -18.08 1.85
CA SER A 123 -15.51 -17.71 1.05
C SER A 123 -15.12 -16.26 1.37
N ILE A 124 -13.90 -16.06 1.84
CA ILE A 124 -13.38 -14.76 2.22
C ILE A 124 -12.00 -14.59 1.58
N GLU A 125 -11.77 -13.46 0.95
CA GLU A 125 -10.49 -13.08 0.37
C GLU A 125 -10.07 -11.71 0.89
N VAL A 126 -8.88 -11.62 1.47
CA VAL A 126 -8.27 -10.35 1.89
C VAL A 126 -6.85 -10.29 1.36
N PHE A 127 -6.53 -9.29 0.56
CA PHE A 127 -5.21 -9.21 -0.02
C PHE A 127 -4.69 -7.77 -0.15
N PRO A 128 -3.34 -7.58 -0.09
CA PRO A 128 -2.73 -6.28 -0.21
C PRO A 128 -2.59 -5.88 -1.69
N MET A 129 -3.36 -4.89 -2.15
CA MET A 129 -3.00 -4.09 -3.32
C MET A 129 -1.98 -3.03 -2.89
N ALA A 130 -0.76 -3.45 -2.64
CA ALA A 130 0.24 -2.62 -2.00
C ALA A 130 1.63 -2.88 -2.58
N VAL A 131 2.37 -1.80 -2.80
CA VAL A 131 3.74 -1.84 -3.31
C VAL A 131 4.60 -0.86 -2.52
N PRO A 132 5.78 -1.28 -2.03
CA PRO A 132 6.70 -0.36 -1.36
C PRO A 132 6.99 0.88 -2.20
N GLY A 133 6.92 2.04 -1.56
CA GLY A 133 7.17 3.33 -2.21
C GLY A 133 5.95 3.99 -2.88
N TYR A 134 4.79 3.33 -2.91
CA TYR A 134 3.59 3.92 -3.51
C TYR A 134 3.06 5.10 -2.71
N THR A 135 2.47 6.05 -3.43
CA THR A 135 1.71 7.19 -2.91
C THR A 135 0.20 6.96 -3.06
N SER A 136 -0.58 7.79 -2.40
CA SER A 136 -2.04 7.83 -2.58
C SER A 136 -2.46 8.03 -4.04
N HIS A 137 -1.63 8.75 -4.83
CA HIS A 137 -1.87 8.97 -6.25
C HIS A 137 -1.73 7.66 -7.06
N GLN A 138 -0.69 6.86 -6.80
CA GLN A 138 -0.52 5.52 -7.40
C GLN A 138 -1.63 4.58 -6.95
N GLY A 139 -1.98 4.59 -5.66
CA GLY A 139 -3.07 3.80 -5.10
C GLY A 139 -4.41 4.10 -5.78
N LEU A 140 -4.76 5.38 -5.94
CA LEU A 140 -5.98 5.80 -6.64
C LEU A 140 -5.98 5.35 -8.11
N ALA A 141 -4.84 5.50 -8.80
CA ALA A 141 -4.70 5.06 -10.19
C ALA A 141 -4.91 3.54 -10.30
N TRP A 142 -4.33 2.77 -9.39
CA TRP A 142 -4.48 1.32 -9.36
C TRP A 142 -5.92 0.89 -9.05
N LEU A 143 -6.53 1.49 -8.03
CA LEU A 143 -7.91 1.19 -7.66
C LEU A 143 -8.87 1.45 -8.82
N ARG A 144 -8.79 2.61 -9.47
CA ARG A 144 -9.61 2.95 -10.65
C ARG A 144 -9.46 1.95 -11.78
N ARG A 145 -8.24 1.47 -11.99
CA ARG A 145 -7.94 0.50 -13.03
C ARG A 145 -8.63 -0.84 -12.80
N ASP A 146 -8.63 -1.31 -11.55
CA ASP A 146 -8.92 -2.72 -11.25
C ASP A 146 -10.22 -2.95 -10.47
N ILE A 147 -10.83 -1.92 -9.87
CA ILE A 147 -11.98 -2.09 -8.97
C ILE A 147 -13.18 -2.78 -9.64
N GLY A 148 -13.47 -2.45 -10.90
CA GLY A 148 -14.56 -3.06 -11.66
C GLY A 148 -14.36 -4.55 -11.95
N TYR A 149 -13.10 -5.00 -11.99
CA TYR A 149 -12.73 -6.40 -12.14
C TYR A 149 -12.70 -7.13 -10.79
N LEU A 150 -12.11 -6.49 -9.79
CA LEU A 150 -11.94 -7.06 -8.45
C LEU A 150 -13.25 -7.12 -7.67
N GLN A 151 -14.15 -6.15 -7.86
CA GLN A 151 -15.46 -6.06 -7.20
C GLN A 151 -15.37 -6.25 -5.67
N PRO A 152 -14.55 -5.47 -4.95
CA PRO A 152 -14.42 -5.62 -3.50
C PRO A 152 -15.73 -5.27 -2.79
N ASP A 153 -15.97 -5.92 -1.65
CA ASP A 153 -17.03 -5.53 -0.70
C ASP A 153 -16.51 -4.47 0.28
N MET A 154 -15.18 -4.42 0.45
CA MET A 154 -14.53 -3.42 1.29
C MET A 154 -13.17 -3.02 0.72
N VAL A 155 -12.83 -1.74 0.88
CA VAL A 155 -11.50 -1.19 0.62
C VAL A 155 -10.95 -0.60 1.92
N ILE A 156 -9.75 -1.03 2.31
CA ILE A 156 -8.98 -0.44 3.41
C ILE A 156 -7.81 0.31 2.79
N ALA A 157 -7.70 1.61 3.01
CA ALA A 157 -6.68 2.44 2.35
C ALA A 157 -5.72 3.08 3.36
N SER A 158 -4.40 2.95 3.12
CA SER A 158 -3.34 3.53 3.94
C SER A 158 -2.17 4.01 3.09
N PHE A 159 -1.87 5.32 3.13
CA PHE A 159 -0.75 5.98 2.48
C PHE A 159 -0.29 7.17 3.32
N GLY A 160 0.91 7.71 3.03
CA GLY A 160 1.31 8.97 3.65
C GLY A 160 2.79 9.32 3.51
N TRP A 161 3.72 8.51 4.04
CA TRP A 161 5.14 8.85 4.05
C TRP A 161 5.71 9.11 2.66
N ASN A 162 5.33 8.28 1.68
CA ASN A 162 5.77 8.46 0.32
C ASN A 162 5.14 9.69 -0.33
N ASP A 163 3.92 10.05 0.07
CA ASP A 163 3.25 11.27 -0.39
C ASP A 163 4.00 12.52 0.07
N ALA A 164 4.42 12.53 1.33
CA ALA A 164 5.16 13.64 1.95
C ALA A 164 6.63 13.70 1.53
N SER A 165 7.21 12.61 1.00
CA SER A 165 8.62 12.61 0.60
C SER A 165 8.90 13.58 -0.55
N LEU A 166 10.06 14.26 -0.46
CA LEU A 166 10.45 15.26 -1.45
C LEU A 166 10.94 14.63 -2.76
N SER A 167 10.52 15.19 -3.87
CA SER A 167 10.91 14.77 -5.23
C SER A 167 11.05 15.98 -6.15
N ASP A 168 11.84 15.82 -7.20
CA ASP A 168 12.00 16.82 -8.28
C ASP A 168 10.76 16.92 -9.18
N ALA A 169 9.87 15.91 -9.17
CA ALA A 169 8.62 15.92 -9.93
C ALA A 169 7.49 15.29 -9.11
N PRO A 170 6.34 15.97 -8.97
CA PRO A 170 5.18 15.42 -8.30
C PRO A 170 4.57 14.26 -9.11
N ASP A 171 3.98 13.29 -8.42
CA ASP A 171 3.42 12.08 -9.03
C ASP A 171 2.34 12.39 -10.08
N ARG A 172 1.56 13.47 -9.92
CA ARG A 172 0.55 13.90 -10.90
C ARG A 172 1.10 14.20 -12.29
N GLU A 173 2.38 14.54 -12.38
CA GLU A 173 3.05 14.79 -13.68
C GLU A 173 3.52 13.49 -14.33
N LEU A 174 3.75 12.46 -13.52
CA LEU A 174 4.26 11.18 -13.95
C LEU A 174 3.16 10.16 -14.22
N ILE A 175 2.02 10.28 -13.53
CA ILE A 175 0.92 9.30 -13.54
C ILE A 175 -0.36 10.01 -14.00
N ASP A 176 -0.94 9.57 -15.12
CA ASP A 176 -2.24 10.07 -15.56
C ASP A 176 -3.36 9.16 -15.04
N THR A 177 -4.03 9.58 -13.98
CA THR A 177 -5.13 8.84 -13.35
C THR A 177 -6.40 8.75 -14.22
N ARG A 178 -6.47 9.49 -15.32
CA ARG A 178 -7.63 9.47 -16.23
C ARG A 178 -7.64 8.24 -17.15
N TRP A 179 -6.51 7.62 -17.38
CA TRP A 179 -6.32 6.48 -18.28
C TRP A 179 -6.48 5.11 -17.58
N THR A 180 -7.12 5.08 -16.45
CA THR A 180 -7.24 3.87 -15.62
C THR A 180 -8.56 3.14 -15.88
N SER A 181 -8.85 2.77 -17.13
CA SER A 181 -9.96 1.86 -17.44
C SER A 181 -9.44 0.43 -17.66
N VAL A 182 -10.30 -0.55 -17.38
CA VAL A 182 -10.02 -1.99 -17.63
C VAL A 182 -9.61 -2.25 -19.07
N THR A 183 -10.26 -1.56 -20.02
CA THR A 183 -9.93 -1.62 -21.44
C THR A 183 -8.56 -1.01 -21.75
N GLY A 184 -8.19 0.09 -21.11
CA GLY A 184 -6.87 0.71 -21.26
C GLY A 184 -5.75 -0.21 -20.77
N ARG A 185 -5.95 -0.90 -19.66
CA ARG A 185 -5.00 -1.90 -19.16
C ARG A 185 -4.85 -3.07 -20.14
N TRP A 186 -5.96 -3.66 -20.55
CA TRP A 186 -5.93 -4.78 -21.48
C TRP A 186 -5.15 -4.44 -22.76
N LEU A 187 -5.37 -3.25 -23.31
CA LEU A 187 -4.64 -2.77 -24.48
C LEU A 187 -3.13 -2.60 -24.22
N ILE A 188 -2.74 -2.09 -23.05
CA ILE A 188 -1.33 -1.90 -22.70
C ILE A 188 -0.66 -3.24 -22.42
N ASP A 189 -1.32 -4.14 -21.71
CA ASP A 189 -0.77 -5.47 -21.36
C ASP A 189 -0.66 -6.40 -22.57
N HIS A 190 -1.52 -6.21 -23.59
CA HIS A 190 -1.57 -7.07 -24.79
C HIS A 190 -0.99 -6.42 -26.06
N SER A 191 -0.56 -5.16 -26.00
CA SER A 191 0.03 -4.47 -27.14
C SER A 191 1.32 -3.73 -26.78
N GLN A 192 2.45 -4.34 -27.12
CA GLN A 192 3.76 -3.69 -26.98
C GLN A 192 3.82 -2.34 -27.70
N ALA A 193 3.12 -2.20 -28.85
CA ALA A 193 3.06 -0.95 -29.57
C ALA A 193 2.37 0.16 -28.75
N ILE A 194 1.24 -0.14 -28.09
CA ILE A 194 0.54 0.82 -27.22
C ILE A 194 1.37 1.14 -25.99
N ALA A 195 2.02 0.15 -25.37
CA ALA A 195 2.94 0.36 -24.27
C ALA A 195 4.14 1.26 -24.68
N HIS A 196 4.69 1.07 -25.89
CA HIS A 196 5.74 1.91 -26.44
C HIS A 196 5.26 3.34 -26.76
N VAL A 197 4.09 3.50 -27.38
CA VAL A 197 3.50 4.81 -27.67
C VAL A 197 3.19 5.56 -26.37
N THR A 198 2.63 4.91 -25.38
CA THR A 198 2.34 5.52 -24.08
C THR A 198 3.63 5.96 -23.39
N ARG A 199 4.68 5.15 -23.43
CA ARG A 199 6.02 5.46 -22.91
C ARG A 199 6.66 6.65 -23.65
N TRP A 200 6.57 6.64 -24.98
CA TRP A 200 7.07 7.71 -25.83
C TRP A 200 6.32 9.05 -25.66
N MET A 201 5.00 9.01 -25.52
CA MET A 201 4.19 10.22 -25.22
C MET A 201 4.57 10.82 -23.85
N ARG A 202 4.86 9.98 -22.86
CA ARG A 202 5.35 10.41 -21.55
C ARG A 202 6.75 11.01 -21.63
N SER A 203 7.66 10.41 -22.40
CA SER A 203 9.02 10.93 -22.57
C SER A 203 9.05 12.31 -23.25
N ARG A 204 8.09 12.63 -24.13
CA ARG A 204 7.99 13.95 -24.76
C ARG A 204 7.47 15.05 -23.84
N LYS A 205 6.53 14.74 -22.93
CA LYS A 205 6.08 15.71 -21.90
C LYS A 205 7.21 16.11 -20.94
N ALA A 206 8.24 15.31 -20.90
CA ALA A 206 9.37 15.44 -19.99
C ALA A 206 10.53 16.31 -20.51
N ALA A 207 10.44 16.86 -21.70
CA ALA A 207 11.58 17.47 -22.40
C ALA A 207 11.83 18.97 -22.06
N THR A 208 11.11 19.57 -21.14
CA THR A 208 11.45 20.88 -20.60
C THR A 208 12.23 20.72 -19.30
N PRO A 209 13.48 21.15 -19.21
CA PRO A 209 14.20 21.20 -17.94
C PRO A 209 13.63 22.35 -17.10
N VAL A 210 12.62 22.03 -16.29
CA VAL A 210 12.17 22.93 -15.24
C VAL A 210 13.06 22.63 -14.04
N VAL A 211 13.78 23.62 -13.55
CA VAL A 211 14.50 23.54 -12.27
C VAL A 211 13.41 23.47 -11.20
N HIS A 212 13.07 22.29 -10.77
CA HIS A 212 12.11 22.09 -9.71
C HIS A 212 12.79 22.24 -8.35
N THR A 213 12.28 23.11 -7.51
CA THR A 213 12.56 23.04 -6.08
C THR A 213 11.93 21.74 -5.57
N PRO A 214 12.68 20.88 -4.84
CA PRO A 214 12.13 19.66 -4.30
C PRO A 214 10.82 19.93 -3.52
N ALA A 215 9.77 19.21 -3.87
CA ALA A 215 8.44 19.35 -3.28
C ALA A 215 7.91 17.95 -2.90
N PRO A 216 6.90 17.84 -2.03
CA PRO A 216 6.25 16.57 -1.76
C PRO A 216 5.76 15.91 -3.06
N ARG A 217 5.96 14.59 -3.17
CA ARG A 217 5.50 13.80 -4.34
C ARG A 217 4.01 13.98 -4.59
N VAL A 218 3.24 14.09 -3.51
CA VAL A 218 1.81 14.42 -3.52
C VAL A 218 1.62 15.57 -2.54
N SER A 219 1.14 16.70 -2.98
CA SER A 219 0.87 17.84 -2.09
C SER A 219 -0.21 17.47 -1.06
N GLN A 220 -0.23 18.16 0.09
CA GLN A 220 -1.21 17.94 1.15
C GLN A 220 -2.66 18.01 0.64
N LYS A 221 -2.97 18.96 -0.23
CA LYS A 221 -4.29 19.07 -0.85
C LYS A 221 -4.61 17.86 -1.72
N GLU A 222 -3.69 17.46 -2.59
CA GLU A 222 -3.86 16.30 -3.47
C GLU A 222 -3.98 15.00 -2.69
N TYR A 223 -3.27 14.87 -1.56
CA TYR A 223 -3.38 13.72 -0.68
C TYR A 223 -4.82 13.53 -0.17
N VAL A 224 -5.44 14.60 0.34
CA VAL A 224 -6.85 14.56 0.76
C VAL A 224 -7.80 14.34 -0.41
N ASP A 225 -7.56 15.00 -1.55
CA ASP A 225 -8.35 14.81 -2.77
C ASP A 225 -8.27 13.35 -3.28
N ASN A 226 -7.09 12.72 -3.20
CA ASN A 226 -6.89 11.32 -3.58
C ASN A 226 -7.67 10.38 -2.67
N PHE A 227 -7.64 10.58 -1.34
CA PHE A 227 -8.43 9.76 -0.42
C PHE A 227 -9.94 9.96 -0.61
N ASN A 228 -10.41 11.18 -0.83
CA ASN A 228 -11.80 11.45 -1.18
C ASN A 228 -12.21 10.72 -2.49
N ALA A 229 -11.31 10.69 -3.46
CA ALA A 229 -11.54 9.98 -4.70
C ALA A 229 -11.52 8.44 -4.51
N ILE A 230 -10.62 7.90 -3.68
CA ILE A 230 -10.58 6.48 -3.29
C ILE A 230 -11.92 6.09 -2.64
N VAL A 231 -12.37 6.88 -1.65
CA VAL A 231 -13.65 6.64 -0.95
C VAL A 231 -14.82 6.67 -1.94
N ARG A 232 -14.88 7.66 -2.80
CA ARG A 232 -15.95 7.77 -3.80
C ARG A 232 -15.93 6.60 -4.77
N VAL A 233 -14.78 6.29 -5.35
CA VAL A 233 -14.64 5.17 -6.31
C VAL A 233 -15.05 3.84 -5.67
N ALA A 234 -14.66 3.59 -4.43
CA ALA A 234 -15.06 2.39 -3.72
C ALA A 234 -16.58 2.34 -3.48
N LYS A 235 -17.17 3.43 -2.97
CA LYS A 235 -18.62 3.53 -2.71
C LYS A 235 -19.46 3.42 -4.00
N ASP A 236 -19.00 4.01 -5.10
CA ASP A 236 -19.65 3.92 -6.42
C ASP A 236 -19.70 2.47 -6.94
N HIS A 237 -18.80 1.60 -6.44
CA HIS A 237 -18.79 0.16 -6.72
C HIS A 237 -19.39 -0.70 -5.61
N GLY A 238 -20.07 -0.09 -4.64
CA GLY A 238 -20.76 -0.79 -3.55
C GLY A 238 -19.85 -1.25 -2.40
N ALA A 239 -18.58 -0.86 -2.39
CA ALA A 239 -17.64 -1.24 -1.34
C ALA A 239 -17.73 -0.33 -0.11
N ALA A 240 -17.71 -0.92 1.09
CA ALA A 240 -17.42 -0.20 2.32
C ALA A 240 -15.97 0.32 2.32
N VAL A 241 -15.69 1.36 3.10
CA VAL A 241 -14.33 1.92 3.15
C VAL A 241 -13.88 2.15 4.59
N ILE A 242 -12.65 1.78 4.88
CA ILE A 242 -11.90 2.21 6.06
C ILE A 242 -10.63 2.91 5.59
N VAL A 243 -10.29 4.02 6.22
CA VAL A 243 -9.03 4.75 5.97
C VAL A 243 -8.16 4.64 7.23
N ILE A 244 -6.88 4.31 7.04
CA ILE A 244 -5.90 4.23 8.12
C ILE A 244 -4.94 5.41 7.99
N GLY A 245 -4.73 6.16 9.05
CA GLY A 245 -3.66 7.15 9.15
C GLY A 245 -2.30 6.49 9.11
N ALA A 246 -1.37 7.02 8.31
CA ALA A 246 -0.03 6.45 8.17
C ALA A 246 0.67 6.36 9.54
N PRO A 247 1.08 5.15 9.97
CA PRO A 247 1.76 4.98 11.26
C PRO A 247 3.21 5.51 11.18
N TYR A 248 3.75 5.95 12.32
CA TYR A 248 5.18 6.20 12.49
C TYR A 248 5.57 6.16 13.97
N ARG A 249 6.84 6.01 14.24
CA ARG A 249 7.40 6.02 15.58
C ARG A 249 7.77 7.45 16.01
N ASP A 250 7.61 7.77 17.29
CA ASP A 250 7.88 9.11 17.86
C ASP A 250 9.29 9.62 17.60
N SER A 251 10.28 8.73 17.48
CA SER A 251 11.68 9.07 17.28
C SER A 251 12.08 9.19 15.81
N VAL A 252 11.20 9.74 14.96
CA VAL A 252 11.58 10.04 13.57
C VAL A 252 12.71 11.05 13.55
N THR A 253 13.79 10.71 12.84
CA THR A 253 15.06 11.47 12.85
C THR A 253 14.99 12.79 12.09
N ASN A 254 13.96 12.99 11.24
CA ASN A 254 13.74 14.24 10.53
C ASN A 254 12.48 14.96 11.07
N PRO A 255 12.67 15.94 11.97
CA PRO A 255 11.52 16.67 12.56
C PRO A 255 10.62 17.35 11.53
N ALA A 256 11.17 17.81 10.41
CA ALA A 256 10.39 18.48 9.36
C ALA A 256 9.47 17.51 8.64
N GLU A 257 9.93 16.28 8.33
CA GLU A 257 9.09 15.24 7.74
C GLU A 257 8.02 14.76 8.72
N ALA A 258 8.36 14.58 9.99
CA ALA A 258 7.39 14.22 11.04
C ALA A 258 6.29 15.29 11.19
N GLN A 259 6.68 16.56 11.18
CA GLN A 259 5.73 17.69 11.23
C GLN A 259 4.82 17.71 10.01
N LEU A 260 5.36 17.48 8.81
CA LEU A 260 4.60 17.40 7.58
C LEU A 260 3.60 16.23 7.62
N MET A 261 4.02 15.04 8.06
CA MET A 261 3.15 13.89 8.23
C MET A 261 2.03 14.14 9.24
N THR A 262 2.32 14.83 10.35
CA THR A 262 1.30 15.21 11.33
C THR A 262 0.21 16.07 10.66
N GLN A 263 0.60 17.01 9.81
CA GLN A 263 -0.36 17.85 9.07
C GLN A 263 -1.20 17.02 8.08
N TYR A 264 -0.56 16.13 7.30
CA TYR A 264 -1.27 15.26 6.34
C TYR A 264 -2.32 14.41 7.05
N ARG A 265 -1.96 13.81 8.18
CA ARG A 265 -2.86 12.97 8.98
C ARG A 265 -4.01 13.76 9.59
N ALA A 266 -3.72 14.94 10.19
CA ALA A 266 -4.75 15.79 10.78
C ALA A 266 -5.80 16.23 9.74
N TRP A 267 -5.36 16.59 8.53
CA TRP A 267 -6.26 16.95 7.45
C TRP A 267 -7.07 15.76 6.98
N LEU A 268 -6.44 14.60 6.81
CA LEU A 268 -7.13 13.37 6.40
C LEU A 268 -8.17 12.95 7.45
N LYS A 269 -7.81 12.94 8.73
CA LYS A 269 -8.71 12.64 9.84
C LYS A 269 -9.93 13.57 9.84
N SER A 270 -9.69 14.89 9.71
CA SER A 270 -10.76 15.88 9.62
C SER A 270 -11.68 15.65 8.43
N GLU A 271 -11.12 15.33 7.27
CA GLU A 271 -11.91 15.12 6.05
C GLU A 271 -12.71 13.82 6.11
N MET A 272 -12.13 12.73 6.64
CA MET A 272 -12.86 11.48 6.84
C MET A 272 -14.01 11.63 7.83
N ALA A 273 -13.83 12.43 8.89
CA ALA A 273 -14.90 12.76 9.82
C ALA A 273 -16.05 13.53 9.14
N LYS A 274 -15.78 14.52 8.30
CA LYS A 274 -16.79 15.26 7.53
C LYS A 274 -17.59 14.32 6.61
N ASN A 275 -16.91 13.39 5.97
CA ASN A 275 -17.49 12.45 5.00
C ASN A 275 -18.09 11.20 5.67
N GLN A 276 -18.09 11.13 6.99
CA GLN A 276 -18.54 9.99 7.80
C GLN A 276 -17.88 8.66 7.34
N THR A 277 -16.62 8.75 6.91
CA THR A 277 -15.83 7.58 6.51
C THR A 277 -15.08 7.06 7.74
N PRO A 278 -15.20 5.76 8.08
CA PRO A 278 -14.42 5.15 9.15
C PRO A 278 -12.92 5.42 9.00
N TYR A 279 -12.31 5.98 10.05
CA TYR A 279 -10.90 6.32 10.10
C TYR A 279 -10.26 5.69 11.32
N LEU A 280 -9.14 5.00 11.11
CA LEU A 280 -8.36 4.38 12.16
C LEU A 280 -7.04 5.15 12.36
N GLU A 281 -6.82 5.65 13.56
CA GLU A 281 -5.63 6.39 13.93
C GLU A 281 -4.65 5.49 14.71
N ILE A 282 -3.74 4.87 14.01
CA ILE A 282 -2.77 3.93 14.61
C ILE A 282 -1.77 4.64 15.53
N LEU A 283 -1.40 5.89 15.25
CA LEU A 283 -0.45 6.61 16.09
C LEU A 283 -1.01 6.87 17.50
N GLU A 284 -2.25 7.34 17.59
CA GLU A 284 -2.90 7.59 18.89
C GLU A 284 -2.99 6.32 19.74
N LEU A 285 -3.25 5.17 19.10
CA LEU A 285 -3.30 3.87 19.79
C LEU A 285 -1.94 3.45 20.31
N THR A 286 -0.89 3.62 19.51
CA THR A 286 0.47 3.29 19.94
C THR A 286 1.02 4.26 20.98
N GLU A 287 0.64 5.53 20.95
CA GLU A 287 0.98 6.52 21.96
C GLU A 287 0.25 6.27 23.28
N ALA A 288 -1.03 5.89 23.23
CA ALA A 288 -1.80 5.51 24.41
C ALA A 288 -1.21 4.30 25.15
N ALA A 289 -0.52 3.41 24.42
CA ALA A 289 0.22 2.31 25.00
C ALA A 289 1.53 2.73 25.71
N GLY A 290 1.87 4.03 25.73
CA GLY A 290 3.02 4.61 26.42
C GLY A 290 4.35 4.28 25.76
N SER A 291 5.42 4.08 26.55
CA SER A 291 6.78 3.74 26.05
C SER A 291 6.82 2.46 25.22
N VAL A 292 5.73 1.71 25.17
CA VAL A 292 5.54 0.50 24.37
C VAL A 292 5.42 0.81 22.87
N ASN A 293 5.15 2.08 22.47
CA ASN A 293 5.08 2.47 21.07
C ASN A 293 6.28 1.95 20.25
N GLN A 294 7.48 2.03 20.78
CA GLN A 294 8.69 1.52 20.10
C GLN A 294 8.64 0.00 19.87
N GLY A 295 7.89 -0.75 20.67
CA GLY A 295 7.70 -2.19 20.51
C GLY A 295 6.86 -2.58 19.30
N PHE A 296 6.10 -1.64 18.72
CA PHE A 296 5.23 -1.89 17.56
C PHE A 296 5.90 -1.62 16.21
N PHE A 297 7.12 -1.09 16.20
CA PHE A 297 7.83 -0.73 14.98
C PHE A 297 9.14 -1.49 14.83
N GLY A 298 9.41 -1.97 13.63
CA GLY A 298 10.71 -2.54 13.26
C GLY A 298 11.76 -1.47 13.00
N GLU A 299 11.31 -0.30 12.53
CA GLU A 299 12.09 0.91 12.30
C GLU A 299 11.19 2.16 12.41
N LEU A 300 11.60 3.30 11.86
CA LEU A 300 10.93 4.59 12.09
C LEU A 300 9.48 4.65 11.63
N ILE A 301 9.13 4.01 10.51
CA ILE A 301 7.83 4.16 9.85
C ILE A 301 7.13 2.84 9.55
N HIS A 302 7.82 1.71 9.68
CA HIS A 302 7.24 0.41 9.37
C HIS A 302 6.91 -0.36 10.64
N PRO A 303 5.63 -0.71 10.85
CA PRO A 303 5.23 -1.60 11.93
C PRO A 303 5.94 -2.96 11.84
N ASN A 304 6.33 -3.50 12.97
CA ASN A 304 6.77 -4.87 13.08
C ASN A 304 5.57 -5.81 13.20
N HIS A 305 5.80 -7.11 13.45
CA HIS A 305 4.72 -8.10 13.61
C HIS A 305 3.71 -7.71 14.68
N MET A 306 4.15 -7.12 15.81
CA MET A 306 3.23 -6.66 16.87
C MET A 306 2.39 -5.46 16.40
N GLY A 307 3.01 -4.51 15.68
CA GLY A 307 2.28 -3.39 15.07
C GLY A 307 1.24 -3.87 14.06
N HIS A 308 1.56 -4.86 13.24
CA HIS A 308 0.58 -5.45 12.32
C HIS A 308 -0.55 -6.21 13.04
N ARG A 309 -0.27 -6.88 14.17
CA ARG A 309 -1.30 -7.50 15.00
C ARG A 309 -2.24 -6.45 15.60
N LEU A 310 -1.68 -5.36 16.12
CA LEU A 310 -2.47 -4.22 16.62
C LEU A 310 -3.37 -3.66 15.52
N MET A 311 -2.82 -3.39 14.32
CA MET A 311 -3.60 -2.91 13.19
C MET A 311 -4.75 -3.87 12.82
N ALA A 312 -4.50 -5.17 12.82
CA ALA A 312 -5.53 -6.17 12.52
C ALA A 312 -6.62 -6.20 13.60
N SER A 313 -6.24 -6.14 14.89
CA SER A 313 -7.17 -6.09 16.02
C SER A 313 -8.12 -4.89 15.93
N GLU A 314 -7.55 -3.71 15.78
CA GLU A 314 -8.32 -2.46 15.69
C GLU A 314 -9.22 -2.39 14.46
N LEU A 315 -8.76 -2.95 13.33
CA LEU A 315 -9.59 -3.04 12.12
C LEU A 315 -10.78 -3.99 12.34
N LEU A 316 -10.57 -5.15 12.96
CA LEU A 316 -11.66 -6.08 13.28
C LEU A 316 -12.66 -5.44 14.25
N GLU A 317 -12.17 -4.77 15.29
CA GLU A 317 -13.04 -4.03 16.22
C GLU A 317 -13.86 -2.96 15.50
N LEU A 318 -13.22 -2.13 14.66
CA LEU A 318 -13.90 -1.09 13.88
C LEU A 318 -14.93 -1.68 12.90
N MET A 319 -14.62 -2.81 12.25
CA MET A 319 -15.55 -3.53 11.37
C MET A 319 -16.79 -4.00 12.14
N SER A 320 -16.58 -4.52 13.35
CA SER A 320 -17.66 -4.96 14.24
C SER A 320 -18.53 -3.80 14.71
N GLN A 321 -17.90 -2.76 15.28
CA GLN A 321 -18.60 -1.58 15.81
C GLN A 321 -19.43 -0.84 14.76
N ARG A 322 -18.96 -0.82 13.51
CA ARG A 322 -19.59 -0.11 12.39
C ARG A 322 -20.45 -1.02 11.49
N HIS A 323 -20.57 -2.29 11.82
CA HIS A 323 -21.33 -3.29 11.04
C HIS A 323 -20.93 -3.32 9.55
N LEU A 324 -19.62 -3.28 9.25
CA LEU A 324 -19.10 -3.09 7.89
C LEU A 324 -18.99 -4.36 7.06
N VAL A 325 -19.15 -5.53 7.66
CA VAL A 325 -18.93 -6.84 7.01
C VAL A 325 -20.23 -7.64 6.81
N GLY A 326 -21.38 -6.97 6.88
CA GLY A 326 -22.69 -7.58 6.67
C GLY A 326 -23.00 -8.68 7.71
N ASP A 327 -23.26 -9.89 7.22
CA ASP A 327 -23.60 -11.06 8.03
C ASP A 327 -22.38 -11.88 8.50
N LEU A 328 -21.17 -11.43 8.19
CA LEU A 328 -19.96 -12.11 8.67
C LEU A 328 -19.76 -11.90 10.17
N ARG A 329 -19.37 -12.97 10.84
CA ARG A 329 -18.90 -12.90 12.22
C ARG A 329 -17.51 -12.27 12.26
N VAL A 330 -17.36 -11.22 13.05
CA VAL A 330 -16.07 -10.62 13.34
C VAL A 330 -15.54 -11.20 14.66
N PRO A 331 -14.35 -11.82 14.66
CA PRO A 331 -13.78 -12.37 15.87
C PRO A 331 -13.20 -11.27 16.76
N GLU A 332 -13.16 -11.53 18.06
CA GLU A 332 -12.23 -10.82 18.94
C GLU A 332 -10.82 -11.30 18.64
N PHE A 333 -9.91 -10.38 18.43
CA PHE A 333 -8.50 -10.66 18.16
C PHE A 333 -7.64 -9.85 19.13
N VAL A 334 -6.92 -10.54 19.99
CA VAL A 334 -6.00 -9.91 20.94
C VAL A 334 -4.62 -9.79 20.28
N PRO A 335 -4.05 -8.58 20.17
CA PRO A 335 -2.78 -8.33 19.51
C PRO A 335 -1.56 -8.95 20.21
#